data_5b7decfb5627a0550b767d61220194db
#
_entry.id   5b7decfb5627a0550b767d61220194db
#
_cell.length_a   1.000
_cell.length_b   1.000
_cell.length_c   1.000
_cell.angle_alpha   90.00
_cell.angle_beta   90.00
_cell.angle_gamma   90.00
#
_symmetry.space_group_name_H-M   'P 1'
#
loop_
_entity.id
_entity.type
_entity.pdbx_description
1 polymer ?
#
loop_
_entity_poly.entity_id
_entity_poly.type
_entity_poly.pdbx_seq_one_letter_code
_entity_poly.pdbx_strand_id
1 'polypeptide(L)'
;SVDISSLPEGSIIVAKDLTPSMTAGINPANVTGIVTELGGKTSHSAILARALEIPAVVAVTGFMDGVKDGDQVVLDGSTGEVYVNPDQAVTADYEEKRKQFLAEKKELEQYIGRPSVTKDGVQVEIVANIGKPEDVDKVLQYDGEGIGLFRTEFLFMDRNAMPTEEEQFEAYKKVAAAMNGKPVIIRTLDIGGDKEIPYMGLEKDENPFLGYRAIRFCLDRREDVYKPQLRALLRASAFGNIR
;
A
#
# COMPACT_ATOMS: atom_id res chain seq x y z
N SER A 1 -26.63 10.72 -2.29
CA SER A 1 -25.25 10.19 -2.38
C SER A 1 -24.42 11.14 -3.20
N VAL A 2 -23.33 11.58 -2.65
CA VAL A 2 -22.37 12.46 -3.35
C VAL A 2 -21.60 11.62 -4.35
N ASP A 3 -21.42 12.14 -5.56
CA ASP A 3 -20.56 11.51 -6.57
C ASP A 3 -19.08 11.75 -6.19
N ILE A 4 -18.41 10.71 -5.72
CA ILE A 4 -17.01 10.75 -5.28
C ILE A 4 -16.04 11.06 -6.44
N SER A 5 -16.44 10.78 -7.68
CA SER A 5 -15.59 11.04 -8.86
C SER A 5 -15.48 12.51 -9.20
N SER A 6 -16.40 13.35 -8.74
CA SER A 6 -16.49 14.78 -9.05
C SER A 6 -16.22 15.73 -7.88
N LEU A 7 -15.53 15.24 -6.84
CA LEU A 7 -15.18 16.05 -5.68
C LEU A 7 -14.24 17.21 -6.05
N PRO A 8 -14.47 18.42 -5.52
CA PRO A 8 -13.55 19.53 -5.69
C PRO A 8 -12.21 19.28 -5.00
N GLU A 9 -11.19 19.99 -5.44
CA GLU A 9 -9.87 19.96 -4.80
C GLU A 9 -9.97 20.37 -3.31
N GLY A 10 -9.22 19.68 -2.45
CA GLY A 10 -9.23 19.94 -1.02
C GLY A 10 -10.35 19.25 -0.26
N SER A 11 -11.09 18.34 -0.88
CA SER A 11 -12.18 17.61 -0.24
C SER A 11 -11.69 16.61 0.79
N ILE A 12 -12.45 16.51 1.89
CA ILE A 12 -12.32 15.46 2.90
C ILE A 12 -13.52 14.55 2.78
N ILE A 13 -13.27 13.24 2.63
CA ILE A 13 -14.33 12.24 2.58
C ILE A 13 -14.71 11.86 4.01
N VAL A 14 -16.00 11.98 4.32
CA VAL A 14 -16.58 11.54 5.58
C VAL A 14 -17.63 10.47 5.29
N ALA A 15 -17.45 9.30 5.86
CA ALA A 15 -18.36 8.18 5.65
C ALA A 15 -18.49 7.31 6.89
N LYS A 16 -19.55 6.52 6.96
CA LYS A 16 -19.68 5.49 8.00
C LYS A 16 -18.59 4.43 7.83
N ASP A 17 -18.40 3.98 6.61
CA ASP A 17 -17.32 3.07 6.19
C ASP A 17 -17.05 3.30 4.70
N LEU A 18 -15.86 2.91 4.25
CA LEU A 18 -15.48 2.95 2.83
C LEU A 18 -15.17 1.55 2.34
N THR A 19 -15.86 1.15 1.27
CA THR A 19 -15.61 -0.11 0.57
C THR A 19 -14.78 0.14 -0.70
N PRO A 20 -14.10 -0.89 -1.24
CA PRO A 20 -13.38 -0.76 -2.50
C PRO A 20 -14.22 -0.22 -3.65
N SER A 21 -15.48 -0.66 -3.75
CA SER A 21 -16.40 -0.20 -4.79
C SER A 21 -16.77 1.29 -4.66
N MET A 22 -16.84 1.82 -3.45
CA MET A 22 -17.11 3.23 -3.20
C MET A 22 -15.93 4.12 -3.59
N THR A 23 -14.73 3.60 -3.52
CA THR A 23 -13.48 4.35 -3.71
C THR A 23 -12.88 4.23 -5.11
N ALA A 24 -13.44 3.37 -5.96
CA ALA A 24 -12.92 3.08 -7.31
C ALA A 24 -12.86 4.32 -8.24
N GLY A 25 -13.73 5.30 -8.02
CA GLY A 25 -13.80 6.53 -8.82
C GLY A 25 -13.10 7.75 -8.21
N ILE A 26 -12.40 7.60 -7.09
CA ILE A 26 -11.74 8.74 -6.43
C ILE A 26 -10.61 9.29 -7.31
N ASN A 27 -10.62 10.62 -7.52
CA ASN A 27 -9.45 11.32 -8.02
C ASN A 27 -8.52 11.66 -6.84
N PRO A 28 -7.34 11.02 -6.73
CA PRO A 28 -6.43 11.24 -5.61
C PRO A 28 -6.00 12.69 -5.43
N ALA A 29 -5.95 13.47 -6.50
CA ALA A 29 -5.55 14.88 -6.46
C ALA A 29 -6.56 15.77 -5.71
N ASN A 30 -7.81 15.34 -5.61
CA ASN A 30 -8.89 16.15 -5.03
C ASN A 30 -9.18 15.81 -3.56
N VAL A 31 -8.72 14.66 -3.07
CA VAL A 31 -9.00 14.18 -1.71
C VAL A 31 -7.81 14.44 -0.81
N THR A 32 -8.01 15.20 0.26
CA THR A 32 -6.96 15.60 1.20
C THR A 32 -7.06 14.94 2.58
N GLY A 33 -8.13 14.20 2.83
CA GLY A 33 -8.31 13.48 4.08
C GLY A 33 -9.51 12.54 4.06
N ILE A 34 -9.53 11.60 5.00
CA ILE A 34 -10.60 10.63 5.17
C ILE A 34 -10.96 10.52 6.65
N VAL A 35 -12.26 10.56 6.96
CA VAL A 35 -12.80 10.28 8.29
C VAL A 35 -13.88 9.21 8.18
N THR A 36 -13.80 8.16 8.98
CA THR A 36 -14.82 7.11 9.04
C THR A 36 -15.30 6.83 10.46
N GLU A 37 -16.58 6.47 10.62
CA GLU A 37 -17.13 6.05 11.92
C GLU A 37 -16.66 4.65 12.30
N LEU A 38 -16.45 3.80 11.32
CA LEU A 38 -16.00 2.41 11.49
C LEU A 38 -14.56 2.24 11.00
N GLY A 39 -14.03 1.07 11.27
CA GLY A 39 -12.71 0.69 10.78
C GLY A 39 -11.62 0.72 11.85
N GLY A 40 -10.45 0.34 11.44
CA GLY A 40 -9.22 0.28 12.24
C GLY A 40 -7.99 0.41 11.36
N LYS A 41 -6.81 0.18 11.92
CA LYS A 41 -5.52 0.32 11.22
C LYS A 41 -5.39 -0.52 9.94
N THR A 42 -6.15 -1.60 9.84
CA THR A 42 -6.16 -2.54 8.70
C THR A 42 -7.40 -2.42 7.82
N SER A 43 -8.29 -1.47 8.10
CA SER A 43 -9.48 -1.21 7.28
C SER A 43 -9.11 -0.72 5.89
N HIS A 44 -10.03 -0.89 4.93
CA HIS A 44 -9.84 -0.40 3.57
C HIS A 44 -9.57 1.11 3.54
N SER A 45 -10.29 1.92 4.32
CA SER A 45 -10.08 3.36 4.41
C SER A 45 -8.68 3.73 4.92
N ALA A 46 -8.16 3.03 5.91
CA ALA A 46 -6.80 3.25 6.41
C ALA A 46 -5.73 2.86 5.38
N ILE A 47 -5.92 1.74 4.70
CA ILE A 47 -5.03 1.29 3.62
C ILE A 47 -5.03 2.28 2.46
N LEU A 48 -6.22 2.72 2.05
CA LEU A 48 -6.37 3.72 0.98
C LEU A 48 -5.68 5.04 1.33
N ALA A 49 -5.89 5.55 2.54
CA ALA A 49 -5.26 6.79 2.98
C ALA A 49 -3.73 6.72 2.95
N ARG A 50 -3.15 5.60 3.40
CA ARG A 50 -1.70 5.38 3.29
C ARG A 50 -1.23 5.32 1.84
N ALA A 51 -1.99 4.66 0.97
CA ALA A 51 -1.66 4.58 -0.45
C ALA A 51 -1.71 5.96 -1.13
N LEU A 52 -2.63 6.82 -0.73
CA LEU A 52 -2.77 8.19 -1.22
C LEU A 52 -1.86 9.20 -0.49
N GLU A 53 -1.18 8.78 0.58
CA GLU A 53 -0.34 9.64 1.43
C GLU A 53 -1.13 10.82 2.03
N ILE A 54 -2.38 10.58 2.43
CA ILE A 54 -3.26 11.56 3.05
C ILE A 54 -3.60 11.15 4.49
N PRO A 55 -3.90 12.13 5.38
CA PRO A 55 -4.33 11.82 6.73
C PRO A 55 -5.69 11.11 6.76
N ALA A 56 -5.86 10.19 7.68
CA ALA A 56 -7.13 9.55 7.97
C ALA A 56 -7.34 9.38 9.47
N VAL A 57 -8.58 9.56 9.91
CA VAL A 57 -9.02 9.23 11.26
C VAL A 57 -10.18 8.25 11.12
N VAL A 58 -10.05 7.10 11.76
CA VAL A 58 -11.05 6.02 11.72
C VAL A 58 -11.64 5.76 13.10
N ALA A 59 -12.75 5.04 13.15
CA ALA A 59 -13.46 4.72 14.40
C ALA A 59 -13.99 5.95 15.17
N VAL A 60 -14.40 7.00 14.46
CA VAL A 60 -15.01 8.19 15.04
C VAL A 60 -16.52 7.99 15.15
N THR A 61 -16.95 7.33 16.21
CA THR A 61 -18.37 6.96 16.42
C THR A 61 -19.28 8.19 16.45
N GLY A 62 -20.37 8.15 15.67
CA GLY A 62 -21.37 9.22 15.61
C GLY A 62 -20.95 10.47 14.85
N PHE A 63 -19.80 10.45 14.18
CA PHE A 63 -19.28 11.64 13.49
C PHE A 63 -20.21 12.13 12.36
N MET A 64 -20.88 11.21 11.66
CA MET A 64 -21.81 11.54 10.57
C MET A 64 -23.01 12.40 11.03
N ASP A 65 -23.41 12.30 12.28
CA ASP A 65 -24.55 13.04 12.84
C ASP A 65 -24.25 14.53 13.03
N GLY A 66 -22.97 14.89 13.15
CA GLY A 66 -22.49 16.24 13.39
C GLY A 66 -21.87 16.96 12.18
N VAL A 67 -21.88 16.34 11.01
CA VAL A 67 -21.25 16.89 9.81
C VAL A 67 -22.19 16.86 8.61
N LYS A 68 -22.08 17.86 7.75
CA LYS A 68 -22.88 18.01 6.52
C LYS A 68 -21.97 18.26 5.32
N ASP A 69 -22.47 17.95 4.13
CA ASP A 69 -21.78 18.28 2.90
C ASP A 69 -21.52 19.79 2.83
N GLY A 70 -20.30 20.17 2.53
CA GLY A 70 -19.84 21.55 2.47
C GLY A 70 -19.29 22.12 3.77
N ASP A 71 -19.38 21.39 4.90
CA ASP A 71 -18.75 21.79 6.16
C ASP A 71 -17.22 21.80 6.01
N GLN A 72 -16.58 22.73 6.71
CA GLN A 72 -15.13 22.74 6.86
C GLN A 72 -14.70 21.71 7.91
N VAL A 73 -13.78 20.84 7.55
CA VAL A 73 -13.23 19.81 8.43
C VAL A 73 -11.71 19.95 8.51
N VAL A 74 -11.20 19.88 9.71
CA VAL A 74 -9.76 19.79 9.99
C VAL A 74 -9.51 18.47 10.69
N LEU A 75 -8.52 17.71 10.22
CA LEU A 75 -8.13 16.44 10.85
C LEU A 75 -6.62 16.30 10.97
N ASP A 76 -6.20 15.61 12.01
CA ASP A 76 -4.81 15.23 12.25
C ASP A 76 -4.72 13.70 12.38
N GLY A 77 -4.15 13.05 11.38
CA GLY A 77 -3.99 11.60 11.34
C GLY A 77 -2.99 11.05 12.37
N SER A 78 -2.12 11.89 12.93
CA SER A 78 -1.16 11.48 13.96
C SER A 78 -1.74 11.53 15.38
N THR A 79 -2.61 12.47 15.67
CA THR A 79 -3.26 12.62 17.00
C THR A 79 -4.65 11.99 17.06
N GLY A 80 -5.31 11.81 15.92
CA GLY A 80 -6.70 11.35 15.84
C GLY A 80 -7.73 12.44 16.08
N GLU A 81 -7.32 13.71 16.12
CA GLU A 81 -8.21 14.85 16.32
C GLU A 81 -8.92 15.24 15.04
N VAL A 82 -10.22 15.51 15.14
CA VAL A 82 -11.06 15.97 14.04
C VAL A 82 -11.94 17.11 14.54
N TYR A 83 -12.02 18.20 13.77
CA TYR A 83 -12.84 19.37 14.06
C TYR A 83 -13.77 19.64 12.89
N VAL A 84 -15.04 19.90 13.19
CA VAL A 84 -16.05 20.32 12.22
C VAL A 84 -16.34 21.80 12.42
N ASN A 85 -16.24 22.58 11.35
CA ASN A 85 -16.38 24.03 11.38
C ASN A 85 -15.61 24.68 12.53
N PRO A 86 -14.30 24.43 12.66
CA PRO A 86 -13.49 24.94 13.75
C PRO A 86 -13.47 26.47 13.75
N ASP A 87 -13.19 27.05 14.91
CA ASP A 87 -12.97 28.48 15.00
C ASP A 87 -11.68 28.91 14.28
N GLN A 88 -11.50 30.22 14.14
CA GLN A 88 -10.36 30.77 13.41
C GLN A 88 -9.03 30.44 14.08
N ALA A 89 -8.98 30.32 15.40
CA ALA A 89 -7.76 30.01 16.13
C ALA A 89 -7.30 28.56 15.87
N VAL A 90 -8.22 27.60 15.88
CA VAL A 90 -7.95 26.19 15.56
C VAL A 90 -7.54 26.07 14.09
N THR A 91 -8.27 26.71 13.19
CA THR A 91 -7.96 26.69 11.75
C THR A 91 -6.56 27.22 11.48
N ALA A 92 -6.19 28.35 12.07
CA ALA A 92 -4.86 28.97 11.90
C ALA A 92 -3.75 28.08 12.46
N ASP A 93 -3.96 27.44 13.62
CA ASP A 93 -2.98 26.51 14.22
C ASP A 93 -2.71 25.31 13.31
N TYR A 94 -3.76 24.69 12.76
CA TYR A 94 -3.60 23.55 11.86
C TYR A 94 -3.10 23.92 10.46
N GLU A 95 -3.39 25.11 9.96
CA GLU A 95 -2.78 25.61 8.75
C GLU A 95 -1.27 25.78 8.90
N GLU A 96 -0.81 26.30 10.06
CA GLU A 96 0.62 26.40 10.36
C GLU A 96 1.28 25.02 10.50
N LYS A 97 0.65 24.07 11.20
CA LYS A 97 1.12 22.68 11.31
C LYS A 97 1.24 22.00 9.94
N ARG A 98 0.24 22.20 9.08
CA ARG A 98 0.28 21.68 7.69
C ARG A 98 1.42 22.29 6.89
N LYS A 99 1.62 23.59 6.99
CA LYS A 99 2.72 24.31 6.33
C LYS A 99 4.09 23.77 6.77
N GLN A 100 4.29 23.55 8.06
CA GLN A 100 5.51 22.96 8.60
C GLN A 100 5.71 21.53 8.09
N PHE A 101 4.68 20.69 8.13
CA PHE A 101 4.73 19.34 7.60
C PHE A 101 5.11 19.29 6.13
N LEU A 102 4.52 20.14 5.29
CA LEU A 102 4.83 20.22 3.87
C LEU A 102 6.26 20.75 3.62
N ALA A 103 6.73 21.68 4.44
CA ALA A 103 8.09 22.19 4.37
C ALA A 103 9.14 21.11 4.72
N GLU A 104 8.90 20.35 5.78
CA GLU A 104 9.74 19.21 6.18
C GLU A 104 9.76 18.12 5.10
N LYS A 105 8.60 17.80 4.53
CA LYS A 105 8.50 16.85 3.41
C LYS A 105 9.32 17.32 2.21
N LYS A 106 9.22 18.59 1.86
CA LYS A 106 9.98 19.19 0.77
C LYS A 106 11.48 19.20 1.05
N GLU A 107 11.88 19.44 2.30
CA GLU A 107 13.29 19.38 2.70
C GLU A 107 13.87 17.97 2.50
N LEU A 108 13.09 16.93 2.81
CA LEU A 108 13.51 15.55 2.59
C LEU A 108 13.69 15.21 1.09
N GLU A 109 12.98 15.87 0.20
CA GLU A 109 13.12 15.65 -1.26
C GLU A 109 14.53 15.96 -1.78
N GLN A 110 15.29 16.82 -1.10
CA GLN A 110 16.68 17.11 -1.48
C GLN A 110 17.62 15.89 -1.40
N TYR A 111 17.21 14.85 -0.65
CA TYR A 111 17.99 13.62 -0.53
C TYR A 111 17.73 12.62 -1.66
N ILE A 112 16.68 12.83 -2.46
CA ILE A 112 16.40 12.01 -3.63
C ILE A 112 17.59 12.12 -4.62
N GLY A 113 18.06 10.98 -5.10
CA GLY A 113 19.20 10.90 -6.02
C GLY A 113 20.58 10.94 -5.34
N ARG A 114 20.63 11.10 -4.02
CA ARG A 114 21.92 11.05 -3.29
C ARG A 114 22.20 9.62 -2.82
N PRO A 115 23.48 9.19 -2.81
CA PRO A 115 23.88 7.93 -2.20
C PRO A 115 23.48 7.89 -0.71
N SER A 116 23.03 6.73 -0.25
CA SER A 116 22.72 6.51 1.16
C SER A 116 23.99 6.16 1.90
N VAL A 117 24.54 7.14 2.65
CA VAL A 117 25.83 7.01 3.34
C VAL A 117 25.64 7.41 4.79
N THR A 118 26.18 6.63 5.71
CA THR A 118 26.19 6.94 7.14
C THR A 118 27.15 8.09 7.45
N LYS A 119 27.07 8.67 8.65
CA LYS A 119 27.95 9.78 9.04
C LYS A 119 29.45 9.43 9.03
N ASP A 120 29.78 8.17 9.24
CA ASP A 120 31.15 7.63 9.20
C ASP A 120 31.57 7.14 7.80
N GLY A 121 30.74 7.42 6.77
CA GLY A 121 31.10 7.18 5.38
C GLY A 121 30.78 5.78 4.84
N VAL A 122 30.05 4.96 5.59
CA VAL A 122 29.65 3.63 5.12
C VAL A 122 28.44 3.76 4.20
N GLN A 123 28.57 3.25 2.99
CA GLN A 123 27.46 3.19 2.04
C GLN A 123 26.51 2.03 2.39
N VAL A 124 25.23 2.32 2.42
CA VAL A 124 24.15 1.34 2.66
C VAL A 124 23.16 1.40 1.51
N GLU A 125 22.45 0.30 1.27
CA GLU A 125 21.38 0.26 0.29
C GLU A 125 20.04 0.45 0.99
N ILE A 126 19.26 1.44 0.54
CA ILE A 126 17.87 1.65 0.99
C ILE A 126 16.95 1.04 -0.06
N VAL A 127 16.34 -0.06 0.30
CA VAL A 127 15.48 -0.86 -0.58
C VAL A 127 14.05 -0.88 -0.06
N ALA A 128 13.10 -1.07 -0.97
CA ALA A 128 11.67 -1.04 -0.64
C ALA A 128 11.06 -2.44 -0.56
N ASN A 129 10.00 -2.54 0.22
CA ASN A 129 9.09 -3.69 0.21
C ASN A 129 7.88 -3.34 -0.65
N ILE A 130 7.51 -4.20 -1.58
CA ILE A 130 6.32 -4.05 -2.41
C ILE A 130 5.39 -5.25 -2.30
N GLY A 131 4.09 -5.01 -2.48
CA GLY A 131 3.04 -6.03 -2.45
C GLY A 131 2.40 -6.28 -3.81
N LYS A 132 2.61 -5.40 -4.79
CA LYS A 132 2.08 -5.50 -6.16
C LYS A 132 2.98 -4.72 -7.13
N PRO A 133 2.93 -5.03 -8.45
CA PRO A 133 3.79 -4.38 -9.44
C PRO A 133 3.66 -2.86 -9.51
N GLU A 134 2.48 -2.33 -9.28
CA GLU A 134 2.20 -0.87 -9.34
C GLU A 134 2.94 -0.08 -8.26
N ASP A 135 3.33 -0.72 -7.17
CA ASP A 135 4.09 -0.08 -6.09
C ASP A 135 5.48 0.39 -6.55
N VAL A 136 5.99 -0.15 -7.67
CA VAL A 136 7.30 0.22 -8.23
C VAL A 136 7.37 1.70 -8.59
N ASP A 137 6.27 2.31 -8.99
CA ASP A 137 6.23 3.73 -9.37
C ASP A 137 6.62 4.63 -8.18
N LYS A 138 6.14 4.30 -6.97
CA LYS A 138 6.53 5.01 -5.74
C LYS A 138 7.99 4.74 -5.36
N VAL A 139 8.47 3.52 -5.54
CA VAL A 139 9.87 3.19 -5.29
C VAL A 139 10.78 4.05 -6.15
N LEU A 140 10.45 4.22 -7.42
CA LEU A 140 11.20 5.07 -8.35
C LEU A 140 11.07 6.55 -8.01
N GLN A 141 9.88 7.00 -7.63
CA GLN A 141 9.63 8.39 -7.23
C GLN A 141 10.53 8.83 -6.06
N TYR A 142 10.72 7.95 -5.08
CA TYR A 142 11.58 8.20 -3.91
C TYR A 142 13.00 7.67 -4.06
N ASP A 143 13.38 7.30 -5.27
CA ASP A 143 14.73 6.82 -5.62
C ASP A 143 15.21 5.63 -4.79
N GLY A 144 14.33 4.65 -4.59
CA GLY A 144 14.69 3.38 -3.96
C GLY A 144 15.82 2.69 -4.72
N GLU A 145 16.80 2.18 -3.99
CA GLU A 145 18.00 1.58 -4.55
C GLU A 145 17.82 0.13 -5.00
N GLY A 146 16.65 -0.41 -4.74
CA GLY A 146 16.25 -1.75 -5.11
C GLY A 146 14.94 -2.14 -4.45
N ILE A 147 14.48 -3.36 -4.74
CA ILE A 147 13.37 -4.00 -4.05
C ILE A 147 13.94 -5.12 -3.19
N GLY A 148 13.87 -4.93 -1.88
CA GLY A 148 14.36 -5.87 -0.88
C GLY A 148 13.40 -7.00 -0.59
N LEU A 149 12.11 -6.81 -0.89
CA LEU A 149 11.08 -7.82 -0.79
C LEU A 149 9.91 -7.50 -1.72
N PHE A 150 9.71 -8.33 -2.72
CA PHE A 150 8.48 -8.38 -3.49
C PHE A 150 7.65 -9.59 -3.04
N ARG A 151 6.55 -9.31 -2.35
CA ARG A 151 5.61 -10.33 -1.90
C ARG A 151 4.71 -10.73 -3.04
N THR A 152 4.69 -12.01 -3.37
CA THR A 152 3.98 -12.54 -4.54
C THR A 152 2.55 -13.01 -4.25
N GLU A 153 2.12 -12.97 -2.99
CA GLU A 153 0.82 -13.47 -2.54
C GLU A 153 -0.35 -12.77 -3.23
N PHE A 154 -0.21 -11.51 -3.59
CA PHE A 154 -1.24 -10.75 -4.29
C PHE A 154 -1.73 -11.42 -5.60
N LEU A 155 -0.82 -12.15 -6.27
CA LEU A 155 -1.16 -12.89 -7.50
C LEU A 155 -2.10 -14.06 -7.26
N PHE A 156 -2.12 -14.58 -6.04
CA PHE A 156 -2.88 -15.77 -5.65
C PHE A 156 -4.14 -15.44 -4.87
N MET A 157 -4.24 -14.21 -4.35
CA MET A 157 -5.37 -13.77 -3.53
C MET A 157 -6.44 -13.09 -4.39
N ASP A 158 -7.65 -12.96 -3.84
CA ASP A 158 -8.79 -12.25 -4.46
C ASP A 158 -9.15 -12.74 -5.87
N ARG A 159 -9.02 -14.03 -6.09
CA ARG A 159 -9.33 -14.72 -7.34
C ARG A 159 -9.81 -16.16 -7.09
N ASN A 160 -10.35 -16.79 -8.13
CA ASN A 160 -10.95 -18.12 -8.04
C ASN A 160 -10.10 -19.26 -8.61
N ALA A 161 -8.94 -18.94 -9.18
CA ALA A 161 -8.05 -19.91 -9.80
C ALA A 161 -6.58 -19.49 -9.65
N MET A 162 -5.68 -20.47 -9.77
CA MET A 162 -4.24 -20.22 -9.80
C MET A 162 -3.86 -19.23 -10.89
N PRO A 163 -2.93 -18.28 -10.60
CA PRO A 163 -2.34 -17.47 -11.65
C PRO A 163 -1.55 -18.37 -12.62
N THR A 164 -1.69 -18.09 -13.89
CA THR A 164 -0.90 -18.79 -14.92
C THR A 164 0.58 -18.39 -14.85
N GLU A 165 1.44 -19.21 -15.41
CA GLU A 165 2.86 -18.87 -15.56
C GLU A 165 3.04 -17.54 -16.31
N GLU A 166 2.23 -17.28 -17.33
CA GLU A 166 2.28 -16.04 -18.10
C GLU A 166 1.87 -14.82 -17.29
N GLU A 167 0.79 -14.90 -16.52
CA GLU A 167 0.37 -13.82 -15.61
C GLU A 167 1.46 -13.49 -14.59
N GLN A 168 2.08 -14.49 -14.01
CA GLN A 168 3.18 -14.31 -13.09
C GLN A 168 4.41 -13.70 -13.78
N PHE A 169 4.77 -14.21 -14.93
CA PHE A 169 5.88 -13.70 -15.74
C PHE A 169 5.72 -12.21 -16.06
N GLU A 170 4.57 -11.80 -16.54
CA GLU A 170 4.31 -10.38 -16.84
C GLU A 170 4.41 -9.49 -15.60
N ALA A 171 3.91 -9.94 -14.46
CA ALA A 171 4.02 -9.20 -13.19
C ALA A 171 5.48 -9.02 -12.74
N TYR A 172 6.27 -10.08 -12.77
CA TYR A 172 7.69 -10.05 -12.37
C TYR A 172 8.55 -9.25 -13.35
N LYS A 173 8.30 -9.44 -14.65
CA LYS A 173 8.97 -8.69 -15.73
C LYS A 173 8.73 -7.18 -15.60
N LYS A 174 7.49 -6.77 -15.34
CA LYS A 174 7.14 -5.35 -15.17
C LYS A 174 8.00 -4.69 -14.08
N VAL A 175 8.13 -5.32 -12.94
CA VAL A 175 8.95 -4.81 -11.84
C VAL A 175 10.43 -4.84 -12.17
N ALA A 176 10.94 -5.95 -12.68
CA ALA A 176 12.36 -6.11 -13.03
C ALA A 176 12.81 -5.08 -14.06
N ALA A 177 12.03 -4.89 -15.11
CA ALA A 177 12.33 -3.91 -16.17
C ALA A 177 12.28 -2.47 -15.64
N ALA A 178 11.26 -2.13 -14.84
CA ALA A 178 11.12 -0.79 -14.28
C ALA A 178 12.30 -0.41 -13.35
N MET A 179 12.85 -1.37 -12.62
CA MET A 179 13.97 -1.14 -11.71
C MET A 179 15.33 -0.96 -12.42
N ASN A 180 15.38 -1.16 -13.72
CA ASN A 180 16.52 -0.82 -14.58
C ASN A 180 17.88 -1.30 -14.04
N GLY A 181 18.01 -2.58 -13.76
CA GLY A 181 19.23 -3.22 -13.28
C GLY A 181 19.45 -3.15 -11.75
N LYS A 182 18.67 -2.36 -11.03
CA LYS A 182 18.67 -2.38 -9.57
C LYS A 182 18.13 -3.72 -9.05
N PRO A 183 18.63 -4.23 -7.92
CA PRO A 183 18.24 -5.55 -7.43
C PRO A 183 16.76 -5.62 -7.08
N VAL A 184 16.14 -6.74 -7.44
CA VAL A 184 14.74 -7.06 -7.12
C VAL A 184 14.72 -8.45 -6.49
N ILE A 185 14.50 -8.50 -5.18
CA ILE A 185 14.36 -9.76 -4.44
C ILE A 185 12.88 -10.14 -4.45
N ILE A 186 12.56 -11.25 -5.10
CA ILE A 186 11.19 -11.77 -5.21
C ILE A 186 11.06 -13.01 -4.35
N ARG A 187 10.19 -12.93 -3.35
CA ARG A 187 9.90 -14.07 -2.48
C ARG A 187 8.96 -15.04 -3.19
N THR A 188 9.33 -16.30 -3.25
CA THR A 188 8.40 -17.36 -3.65
C THR A 188 7.21 -17.41 -2.70
N LEU A 189 6.11 -18.01 -3.14
CA LEU A 189 4.84 -17.98 -2.43
C LEU A 189 4.97 -18.36 -0.96
N ASP A 190 4.58 -17.42 -0.08
CA ASP A 190 4.51 -17.60 1.37
C ASP A 190 3.05 -17.56 1.82
N ILE A 191 2.34 -18.65 1.59
CA ILE A 191 0.95 -18.87 1.97
C ILE A 191 0.85 -20.01 2.97
N GLY A 192 -0.04 -19.88 3.92
CA GLY A 192 -0.36 -20.87 4.93
C GLY A 192 -1.79 -20.72 5.44
N GLY A 193 -2.14 -21.43 6.50
CA GLY A 193 -3.48 -21.46 7.10
C GLY A 193 -3.98 -20.12 7.70
N ASP A 194 -3.17 -19.09 7.67
CA ASP A 194 -3.54 -17.70 8.03
C ASP A 194 -4.20 -16.92 6.88
N LYS A 195 -4.21 -17.49 5.68
CA LYS A 195 -4.78 -16.89 4.46
C LYS A 195 -5.97 -17.70 3.98
N GLU A 196 -7.09 -17.02 3.76
CA GLU A 196 -8.26 -17.64 3.14
C GLU A 196 -8.14 -17.57 1.62
N ILE A 197 -7.73 -18.68 1.01
CA ILE A 197 -7.68 -18.85 -0.44
C ILE A 197 -8.47 -20.12 -0.79
N PRO A 198 -9.79 -19.99 -1.06
CA PRO A 198 -10.70 -21.13 -1.16
C PRO A 198 -10.27 -22.18 -2.19
N TYR A 199 -9.77 -21.77 -3.35
CA TYR A 199 -9.36 -22.70 -4.41
C TYR A 199 -8.08 -23.49 -4.09
N MET A 200 -7.31 -23.09 -3.07
CA MET A 200 -6.10 -23.79 -2.65
C MET A 200 -6.36 -24.90 -1.64
N GLY A 201 -7.53 -24.92 -1.00
CA GLY A 201 -7.89 -25.95 -0.02
C GLY A 201 -6.99 -25.94 1.22
N LEU A 202 -6.50 -24.80 1.64
CA LEU A 202 -5.67 -24.67 2.84
C LEU A 202 -6.52 -24.88 4.09
N GLU A 203 -6.08 -25.79 4.95
CA GLU A 203 -6.69 -25.98 6.25
C GLU A 203 -6.27 -24.87 7.20
N LYS A 204 -7.21 -24.45 8.06
CA LYS A 204 -6.94 -23.46 9.10
C LYS A 204 -6.04 -24.09 10.17
N ASP A 205 -4.94 -23.42 10.47
CA ASP A 205 -3.96 -23.86 11.46
C ASP A 205 -4.07 -23.01 12.74
N GLU A 206 -3.89 -23.63 13.90
CA GLU A 206 -3.88 -22.92 15.19
C GLU A 206 -2.64 -22.03 15.34
N ASN A 207 -1.52 -22.47 14.80
CA ASN A 207 -0.25 -21.73 14.76
C ASN A 207 0.25 -21.58 13.32
N PRO A 208 -0.37 -20.73 12.49
CA PRO A 208 -0.10 -20.65 11.06
C PRO A 208 1.36 -20.37 10.70
N PHE A 209 2.06 -19.60 11.53
CA PHE A 209 3.47 -19.26 11.28
C PHE A 209 4.43 -20.42 11.53
N LEU A 210 4.06 -21.41 12.32
CA LEU A 210 4.83 -22.60 12.60
C LEU A 210 4.35 -23.83 11.83
N GLY A 211 3.21 -23.71 11.16
CA GLY A 211 2.51 -24.79 10.49
C GLY A 211 2.95 -25.06 9.06
N TYR A 212 2.00 -25.57 8.28
CA TYR A 212 2.16 -25.93 6.89
C TYR A 212 2.03 -24.68 6.00
N ARG A 213 3.17 -24.17 5.55
CA ARG A 213 3.22 -22.95 4.74
C ARG A 213 4.50 -22.81 3.93
N ALA A 214 4.54 -21.79 3.09
CA ALA A 214 5.70 -21.37 2.31
C ALA A 214 6.32 -22.54 1.54
N ILE A 215 7.60 -22.81 1.76
CA ILE A 215 8.33 -23.86 1.04
C ILE A 215 7.74 -25.26 1.26
N ARG A 216 7.19 -25.55 2.42
CA ARG A 216 6.53 -26.84 2.68
C ARG A 216 5.32 -27.04 1.76
N PHE A 217 4.47 -26.02 1.67
CA PHE A 217 3.33 -26.00 0.76
C PHE A 217 3.79 -26.07 -0.72
N CYS A 218 4.78 -25.27 -1.10
CA CYS A 218 5.29 -25.23 -2.46
C CYS A 218 5.87 -26.58 -2.91
N LEU A 219 6.58 -27.28 -2.02
CA LEU A 219 7.17 -28.59 -2.35
C LEU A 219 6.10 -29.68 -2.54
N ASP A 220 5.01 -29.64 -1.78
CA ASP A 220 3.90 -30.57 -1.95
C ASP A 220 3.05 -30.24 -3.18
N ARG A 221 2.95 -28.97 -3.54
CA ARG A 221 2.23 -28.46 -4.71
C ARG A 221 3.19 -28.10 -5.84
N ARG A 222 4.16 -28.97 -6.08
CA ARG A 222 5.31 -28.73 -6.97
C ARG A 222 4.91 -28.44 -8.41
N GLU A 223 3.98 -29.21 -8.96
CA GLU A 223 3.63 -29.14 -10.37
C GLU A 223 2.70 -27.96 -10.70
N ASP A 224 1.77 -27.66 -9.81
CA ASP A 224 0.72 -26.65 -10.07
C ASP A 224 0.99 -25.28 -9.43
N VAL A 225 1.88 -25.20 -8.42
CA VAL A 225 2.22 -23.95 -7.71
C VAL A 225 3.68 -23.58 -7.94
N TYR A 226 4.61 -24.44 -7.54
CA TYR A 226 6.00 -24.05 -7.40
C TYR A 226 6.75 -23.95 -8.74
N LYS A 227 6.64 -24.96 -9.60
CA LYS A 227 7.29 -24.95 -10.91
C LYS A 227 6.83 -23.81 -11.82
N PRO A 228 5.51 -23.52 -11.94
CA PRO A 228 5.06 -22.36 -12.72
C PRO A 228 5.64 -21.05 -12.21
N GLN A 229 5.70 -20.84 -10.88
CA GLN A 229 6.30 -19.66 -10.29
C GLN A 229 7.79 -19.55 -10.59
N LEU A 230 8.55 -20.63 -10.41
CA LEU A 230 9.99 -20.64 -10.67
C LEU A 230 10.30 -20.39 -12.16
N ARG A 231 9.51 -20.98 -13.08
CA ARG A 231 9.67 -20.71 -14.52
C ARG A 231 9.38 -19.26 -14.85
N ALA A 232 8.32 -18.69 -14.29
CA ALA A 232 8.00 -17.28 -14.47
C ALA A 232 9.12 -16.36 -13.97
N LEU A 233 9.69 -16.64 -12.80
CA LEU A 233 10.81 -15.91 -12.24
C LEU A 233 12.07 -16.00 -13.10
N LEU A 234 12.42 -17.20 -13.58
CA LEU A 234 13.56 -17.41 -14.47
C LEU A 234 13.38 -16.68 -15.80
N ARG A 235 12.19 -16.73 -16.38
CA ARG A 235 11.86 -15.96 -17.60
C ARG A 235 12.01 -14.46 -17.38
N ALA A 236 11.49 -13.95 -16.27
CA ALA A 236 11.53 -12.54 -15.94
C ALA A 236 12.97 -12.05 -15.65
N SER A 237 13.86 -12.91 -15.18
CA SER A 237 15.26 -12.57 -14.91
C SER A 237 16.04 -12.10 -16.13
N ALA A 238 15.57 -12.39 -17.34
CA ALA A 238 16.13 -11.85 -18.58
C ALA A 238 15.92 -10.33 -18.73
N PHE A 239 15.00 -9.75 -17.98
CA PHE A 239 14.59 -8.35 -18.09
C PHE A 239 15.11 -7.44 -16.96
N GLY A 240 15.84 -8.00 -16.01
CA GLY A 240 16.38 -7.23 -14.89
C GLY A 240 17.15 -8.11 -13.90
N ASN A 241 17.54 -7.50 -12.78
CA ASN A 241 18.37 -8.15 -11.76
C ASN A 241 17.47 -8.80 -10.68
N ILE A 242 16.85 -9.92 -11.00
CA ILE A 242 16.03 -10.68 -10.05
C ILE A 242 16.93 -11.56 -9.17
N ARG A 243 16.60 -11.59 -7.88
CA ARG A 243 17.25 -12.42 -6.87
C ARG A 243 16.21 -13.15 -6.02
#